data_589bb5f7c4d2c9fac001cdc7937abd52
#
_entry.id   589bb5f7c4d2c9fac001cdc7937abd52
#
_cell.length_a   1.000
_cell.length_b   1.000
_cell.length_c   1.000
_cell.angle_alpha   90.00
_cell.angle_beta   90.00
_cell.angle_gamma   90.00
#
_symmetry.space_group_name_H-M   'P 1'
#
loop_
_entity.id
_entity.type
_entity.pdbx_description
1 polymer ?
#
loop_
_entity_poly.entity_id
_entity_poly.type
_entity_poly.pdbx_seq_one_letter_code
_entity_poly.pdbx_strand_id
1 'polypeptide(L)'
;MSTKVTRRQALRTSLAVTGTALWTTRSERAAGFTVANDRPRIAAVGTGSRWYQKATGLDSRYGSAPDMRKYGDYVAVCDADSDRRDMAGDIVKEWTGMQTDAVADYRAIIDRDDIDIVHISTPDHWHAKIAIEAMLSGKDVYCEKPMTLTIAEGRLMSDICKKTNRIVQIGTQQRSNMNFIKAIALIRDGRIGQLKKATCSVGGGPTSPQLPAVAPPKNLDWNLWQGPAQSAPFRYKAGPNGETKSWSRAHYEFRWWYEYSGGKLTDWGAHHVDIATWAMGKTETGPTSITPVVSKHPVEYKDGYPTDDSQYNTATAFLIKAKYADGQELEIRHDGDNGILFEGTEGRIFVNRGRLRGKPVEDLASNPLPDGAVEAVYKNRSIVNHFQNFFEAVAAKQEPISDVHSHHRALSTCHLAAIAARLNRPLTWNPGKEEFVDDSQAQGFAARSPRKGFEIEL
;
A
#
# COMPACT_ATOMS: atom_id res chain seq x y z
N MET A 1 35.86 -21.02 -18.06
CA MET A 1 34.64 -20.23 -17.65
C MET A 1 35.11 -19.16 -16.69
N SER A 2 35.18 -17.91 -17.14
CA SER A 2 35.65 -16.78 -16.32
C SER A 2 34.42 -16.22 -15.57
N THR A 3 34.38 -16.43 -14.28
CA THR A 3 33.37 -15.82 -13.39
C THR A 3 33.68 -14.33 -13.28
N LYS A 4 32.85 -13.50 -13.89
CA LYS A 4 32.88 -12.04 -13.68
C LYS A 4 32.49 -11.73 -12.24
N VAL A 5 33.46 -11.34 -11.42
CA VAL A 5 33.20 -10.83 -10.07
C VAL A 5 32.52 -9.47 -10.21
N THR A 6 31.32 -9.31 -9.62
CA THR A 6 30.61 -8.05 -9.66
C THR A 6 31.34 -7.01 -8.79
N ARG A 7 31.17 -5.72 -9.14
CA ARG A 7 31.79 -4.57 -8.41
C ARG A 7 31.46 -4.61 -6.91
N ARG A 8 30.29 -5.13 -6.56
CA ARG A 8 29.80 -5.32 -5.17
C ARG A 8 30.54 -6.45 -4.44
N GLN A 9 30.91 -7.51 -5.14
CA GLN A 9 31.70 -8.62 -4.57
C GLN A 9 33.17 -8.21 -4.33
N ALA A 10 33.75 -7.42 -5.24
CA ALA A 10 35.12 -6.89 -5.10
C ALA A 10 35.23 -5.91 -3.90
N LEU A 11 34.21 -5.08 -3.65
CA LEU A 11 34.20 -4.15 -2.51
C LEU A 11 34.01 -4.84 -1.16
N ARG A 12 33.35 -6.01 -1.10
CA ARG A 12 33.19 -6.78 0.15
C ARG A 12 34.47 -7.48 0.59
N THR A 13 35.37 -7.80 -0.30
CA THR A 13 36.64 -8.49 0.01
C THR A 13 37.74 -7.53 0.48
N SER A 14 37.67 -6.23 0.21
CA SER A 14 38.67 -5.24 0.60
C SER A 14 38.47 -4.56 1.95
N LEU A 15 37.34 -4.84 2.67
CA LEU A 15 36.99 -4.19 3.95
C LEU A 15 37.29 -5.03 5.20
N ALA A 16 38.12 -6.09 5.07
CA ALA A 16 38.44 -6.99 6.19
C ALA A 16 39.73 -6.63 6.96
N VAL A 17 40.35 -5.47 6.73
CA VAL A 17 41.55 -5.08 7.50
C VAL A 17 41.48 -3.60 7.92
N THR A 18 41.64 -3.39 9.23
CA THR A 18 41.87 -2.17 10.02
C THR A 18 40.64 -1.46 10.57
N GLY A 19 40.34 -1.79 11.83
CA GLY A 19 39.53 -0.96 12.70
C GLY A 19 40.37 0.11 13.41
N THR A 20 39.84 1.32 13.48
CA THR A 20 40.02 2.23 14.63
C THR A 20 38.89 3.27 14.62
N ALA A 21 38.20 3.35 15.73
CA ALA A 21 37.08 4.25 15.94
C ALA A 21 37.56 5.69 16.12
N LEU A 22 36.92 6.65 15.47
CA LEU A 22 36.96 8.07 15.82
C LEU A 22 35.51 8.58 15.90
N TRP A 23 35.14 8.91 17.14
CA TRP A 23 33.88 9.58 17.45
C TRP A 23 34.02 11.07 17.15
N THR A 24 33.22 11.63 16.25
CA THR A 24 33.00 13.07 16.14
C THR A 24 31.55 13.38 15.84
N THR A 25 30.97 14.15 16.75
CA THR A 25 29.81 15.05 16.71
C THR A 25 28.71 14.79 15.65
N ARG A 26 27.51 14.49 16.15
CA ARG A 26 26.23 14.41 15.45
C ARG A 26 25.96 15.70 14.66
N SER A 27 26.04 15.62 13.34
CA SER A 27 25.17 16.36 12.43
C SER A 27 24.13 15.37 11.90
N GLU A 28 22.88 15.80 11.75
CA GLU A 28 21.77 15.00 11.22
C GLU A 28 22.12 14.46 9.83
N ARG A 29 22.72 13.28 9.75
CA ARG A 29 22.94 12.54 8.51
C ARG A 29 21.94 11.40 8.45
N ALA A 30 21.19 11.36 7.38
CA ALA A 30 20.32 10.26 7.03
C ALA A 30 21.05 8.91 7.15
N ALA A 31 20.35 7.92 7.68
CA ALA A 31 20.75 6.57 8.00
C ALA A 31 21.92 5.99 7.17
N GLY A 32 23.06 5.80 7.80
CA GLY A 32 24.06 4.78 7.43
C GLY A 32 24.80 4.89 6.10
N PHE A 33 24.46 5.79 5.20
CA PHE A 33 25.11 5.96 3.89
C PHE A 33 26.12 7.11 3.97
N THR A 34 27.41 6.77 4.08
CA THR A 34 28.49 7.73 4.42
C THR A 34 29.20 8.38 3.25
N VAL A 35 28.99 7.89 2.01
CA VAL A 35 29.63 8.42 0.77
C VAL A 35 28.61 8.45 -0.37
N ALA A 36 28.75 9.41 -1.28
CA ALA A 36 27.82 9.58 -2.42
C ALA A 36 27.68 8.32 -3.31
N ASN A 37 28.69 7.45 -3.34
CA ASN A 37 28.68 6.19 -4.08
C ASN A 37 27.94 5.04 -3.36
N ASP A 38 27.53 5.22 -2.09
CA ASP A 38 26.87 4.17 -1.28
C ASP A 38 25.34 4.38 -1.20
N ARG A 39 24.83 5.43 -1.84
CA ARG A 39 23.39 5.68 -1.85
C ARG A 39 22.64 4.60 -2.65
N PRO A 40 21.54 4.03 -2.13
CA PRO A 40 20.77 3.04 -2.86
C PRO A 40 20.25 3.59 -4.19
N ARG A 41 20.35 2.76 -5.23
CA ARG A 41 19.85 3.08 -6.56
C ARG A 41 18.41 2.62 -6.69
N ILE A 42 17.52 3.55 -6.98
CA ILE A 42 16.08 3.35 -6.99
C ILE A 42 15.59 3.32 -8.45
N ALA A 43 14.74 2.34 -8.76
CA ALA A 43 13.92 2.40 -9.95
C ALA A 43 12.46 2.65 -9.57
N ALA A 44 11.80 3.57 -10.25
CA ALA A 44 10.38 3.83 -10.11
C ALA A 44 9.57 3.03 -11.12
N VAL A 45 8.52 2.32 -10.65
CA VAL A 45 7.54 1.66 -11.51
C VAL A 45 6.15 2.22 -11.21
N GLY A 46 5.54 2.84 -12.23
CA GLY A 46 4.36 3.67 -12.10
C GLY A 46 4.72 5.09 -11.69
N THR A 47 4.80 6.00 -12.66
CA THR A 47 5.24 7.39 -12.44
C THR A 47 4.09 8.39 -12.45
N GLY A 48 2.88 7.92 -12.08
CA GLY A 48 1.70 8.78 -11.98
C GLY A 48 1.71 9.70 -10.76
N SER A 49 0.53 10.24 -10.43
CA SER A 49 0.36 11.24 -9.36
C SER A 49 0.82 10.77 -7.98
N ARG A 50 0.81 9.46 -7.70
CA ARG A 50 1.28 8.94 -6.42
C ARG A 50 2.79 8.90 -6.31
N TRP A 51 3.51 8.66 -7.42
CA TRP A 51 4.95 8.80 -7.47
C TRP A 51 5.36 10.26 -7.30
N TYR A 52 4.90 11.12 -8.21
CA TYR A 52 5.09 12.57 -8.11
C TYR A 52 4.07 13.27 -9.02
N GLN A 53 3.23 14.12 -8.44
CA GLN A 53 2.12 14.75 -9.17
C GLN A 53 2.61 15.63 -10.35
N LYS A 54 3.80 16.22 -10.25
CA LYS A 54 4.44 16.98 -11.35
C LYS A 54 4.60 16.12 -12.63
N ALA A 55 4.85 14.82 -12.51
CA ALA A 55 4.94 13.90 -13.65
C ALA A 55 3.61 13.70 -14.41
N THR A 56 2.52 14.26 -13.95
CA THR A 56 1.22 14.29 -14.63
C THR A 56 0.86 15.68 -15.17
N GLY A 57 1.83 16.57 -15.30
CA GLY A 57 1.64 17.93 -15.77
C GLY A 57 1.07 18.91 -14.74
N LEU A 58 0.88 18.48 -13.48
CA LEU A 58 0.38 19.35 -12.41
C LEU A 58 1.54 19.96 -11.63
N ASP A 59 1.51 21.30 -11.43
CA ASP A 59 2.49 21.97 -10.59
C ASP A 59 2.20 21.71 -9.10
N SER A 60 2.63 20.56 -8.62
CA SER A 60 2.43 20.11 -7.24
C SER A 60 3.61 19.29 -6.74
N ARG A 61 3.93 19.44 -5.46
CA ARG A 61 4.97 18.66 -4.78
C ARG A 61 4.44 17.38 -4.12
N TYR A 62 3.18 17.02 -4.35
CA TYR A 62 2.60 15.81 -3.80
C TYR A 62 3.16 14.56 -4.49
N GLY A 63 3.47 13.54 -3.70
CA GLY A 63 3.97 12.24 -4.14
C GLY A 63 5.02 11.69 -3.18
N SER A 64 5.43 10.45 -3.39
CA SER A 64 6.41 9.75 -2.55
C SER A 64 7.87 9.99 -3.00
N ALA A 65 8.09 10.19 -4.29
CA ALA A 65 9.44 10.34 -4.85
C ALA A 65 10.23 11.55 -4.32
N PRO A 66 9.63 12.74 -4.09
CA PRO A 66 10.34 13.87 -3.51
C PRO A 66 10.91 13.61 -2.11
N ASP A 67 10.29 12.72 -1.34
CA ASP A 67 10.80 12.33 -0.04
C ASP A 67 11.82 11.17 -0.14
N MET A 68 11.56 10.17 -0.96
CA MET A 68 12.47 9.02 -1.13
C MET A 68 13.83 9.41 -1.70
N ARG A 69 13.90 10.37 -2.63
CA ARG A 69 15.16 10.87 -3.20
C ARG A 69 16.12 11.47 -2.16
N LYS A 70 15.64 11.80 -0.97
CA LYS A 70 16.51 12.26 0.13
C LYS A 70 17.47 11.16 0.60
N TYR A 71 17.07 9.90 0.41
CA TYR A 71 17.76 8.72 0.95
C TYR A 71 18.41 7.83 -0.12
N GLY A 72 17.99 7.93 -1.39
CA GLY A 72 18.53 7.16 -2.51
C GLY A 72 18.39 7.92 -3.83
N ASP A 73 19.03 7.42 -4.88
CA ASP A 73 19.10 8.07 -6.18
C ASP A 73 18.25 7.31 -7.21
N TYR A 74 17.29 8.00 -7.84
CA TYR A 74 16.54 7.43 -8.95
C TYR A 74 17.45 7.31 -10.17
N VAL A 75 17.49 6.11 -10.78
CA VAL A 75 18.31 5.80 -11.94
C VAL A 75 17.52 5.26 -13.12
N ALA A 76 16.28 4.84 -12.89
CA ALA A 76 15.36 4.39 -13.91
C ALA A 76 13.92 4.72 -13.55
N VAL A 77 13.10 4.94 -14.56
CA VAL A 77 11.65 5.15 -14.43
C VAL A 77 10.90 4.28 -15.42
N CYS A 78 9.71 3.81 -15.04
CA CYS A 78 8.87 2.95 -15.86
C CYS A 78 7.41 3.36 -15.77
N ASP A 79 6.76 3.55 -16.91
CA ASP A 79 5.30 3.71 -17.00
C ASP A 79 4.80 3.26 -18.38
N ALA A 80 3.61 2.65 -18.42
CA ALA A 80 2.91 2.28 -19.65
C ALA A 80 2.38 3.50 -20.42
N ASP A 81 2.30 4.66 -19.77
CA ASP A 81 1.96 5.96 -20.37
C ASP A 81 3.26 6.70 -20.69
N SER A 82 3.52 6.93 -22.00
CA SER A 82 4.77 7.55 -22.46
C SER A 82 4.93 8.99 -21.95
N ASP A 83 3.86 9.77 -21.86
CA ASP A 83 3.95 11.16 -21.42
C ASP A 83 4.37 11.23 -19.94
N ARG A 84 3.85 10.35 -19.10
CA ARG A 84 4.24 10.25 -17.69
C ARG A 84 5.66 9.75 -17.52
N ARG A 85 6.03 8.73 -18.28
CA ARG A 85 7.36 8.15 -18.28
C ARG A 85 8.42 9.18 -18.67
N ASP A 86 8.20 9.87 -19.77
CA ASP A 86 9.15 10.83 -20.33
C ASP A 86 9.30 12.04 -19.40
N MET A 87 8.18 12.57 -18.87
CA MET A 87 8.22 13.64 -17.87
C MET A 87 8.90 13.19 -16.57
N ALA A 88 8.72 11.95 -16.15
CA ALA A 88 9.43 11.41 -14.97
C ALA A 88 10.94 11.30 -15.23
N GLY A 89 11.35 10.90 -16.43
CA GLY A 89 12.75 10.89 -16.85
C GLY A 89 13.40 12.27 -16.76
N ASP A 90 12.70 13.30 -17.27
CA ASP A 90 13.16 14.69 -17.22
C ASP A 90 13.28 15.20 -15.77
N ILE A 91 12.30 14.86 -14.91
CA ILE A 91 12.32 15.22 -13.48
C ILE A 91 13.53 14.57 -12.78
N VAL A 92 13.79 13.29 -13.04
CA VAL A 92 14.94 12.61 -12.42
C VAL A 92 16.26 13.19 -12.96
N LYS A 93 16.34 13.52 -14.24
CA LYS A 93 17.48 14.22 -14.83
C LYS A 93 17.71 15.59 -14.18
N GLU A 94 16.62 16.36 -13.93
CA GLU A 94 16.70 17.63 -13.17
C GLU A 94 17.28 17.41 -11.76
N TRP A 95 16.93 16.29 -11.10
CA TRP A 95 17.40 16.00 -9.74
C TRP A 95 18.84 15.50 -9.65
N THR A 96 19.31 14.75 -10.66
CA THR A 96 20.58 14.02 -10.61
C THR A 96 21.64 14.60 -11.54
N GLY A 97 21.24 15.41 -12.52
CA GLY A 97 22.10 15.87 -13.60
C GLY A 97 22.46 14.79 -14.65
N MET A 98 21.95 13.56 -14.48
CA MET A 98 22.25 12.42 -15.35
C MET A 98 21.05 12.01 -16.18
N GLN A 99 21.29 11.49 -17.38
CA GLN A 99 20.24 10.87 -18.19
C GLN A 99 19.69 9.65 -17.45
N THR A 100 18.36 9.57 -17.40
CA THR A 100 17.62 8.49 -16.72
C THR A 100 17.08 7.51 -17.76
N ASP A 101 17.19 6.22 -17.50
CA ASP A 101 16.56 5.21 -18.34
C ASP A 101 15.04 5.23 -18.12
N ALA A 102 14.31 5.52 -19.19
CA ALA A 102 12.86 5.60 -19.20
C ALA A 102 12.29 4.44 -20.04
N VAL A 103 11.70 3.44 -19.39
CA VAL A 103 11.24 2.20 -20.02
C VAL A 103 9.73 2.03 -19.87
N ALA A 104 9.09 1.35 -20.83
CA ALA A 104 7.66 1.06 -20.76
C ALA A 104 7.37 -0.16 -19.87
N ASP A 105 8.22 -1.17 -19.93
CA ASP A 105 8.07 -2.46 -19.26
C ASP A 105 9.04 -2.59 -18.09
N TYR A 106 8.52 -2.82 -16.87
CA TYR A 106 9.30 -2.94 -15.64
C TYR A 106 10.27 -4.14 -15.65
N ARG A 107 10.05 -5.15 -16.50
CA ARG A 107 10.94 -6.31 -16.61
C ARG A 107 12.35 -5.89 -17.00
N ALA A 108 12.51 -4.87 -17.83
CA ALA A 108 13.82 -4.28 -18.15
C ALA A 108 14.52 -3.64 -16.93
N ILE A 109 13.78 -3.29 -15.87
CA ILE A 109 14.33 -2.78 -14.61
C ILE A 109 14.76 -3.92 -13.69
N ILE A 110 13.93 -4.96 -13.59
CA ILE A 110 14.16 -6.08 -12.67
C ILE A 110 15.46 -6.83 -13.01
N ASP A 111 15.78 -6.95 -14.28
CA ASP A 111 16.98 -7.64 -14.76
C ASP A 111 18.30 -6.87 -14.52
N ARG A 112 18.23 -5.64 -14.02
CA ARG A 112 19.42 -4.79 -13.82
C ARG A 112 20.09 -5.05 -12.48
N ASP A 113 21.38 -5.36 -12.50
CA ASP A 113 22.21 -5.56 -11.30
C ASP A 113 22.54 -4.26 -10.55
N ASP A 114 22.41 -3.11 -11.20
CA ASP A 114 22.75 -1.81 -10.63
C ASP A 114 21.57 -1.13 -9.92
N ILE A 115 20.42 -1.80 -9.77
CA ILE A 115 19.26 -1.33 -9.03
C ILE A 115 19.17 -2.09 -7.70
N ASP A 116 19.09 -1.35 -6.59
CA ASP A 116 18.95 -1.89 -5.24
C ASP A 116 17.50 -1.96 -4.79
N ILE A 117 16.70 -0.96 -5.16
CA ILE A 117 15.33 -0.75 -4.66
C ILE A 117 14.36 -0.52 -5.82
N VAL A 118 13.21 -1.18 -5.75
CA VAL A 118 12.07 -0.90 -6.64
C VAL A 118 10.99 -0.16 -5.86
N HIS A 119 10.67 1.05 -6.32
CA HIS A 119 9.57 1.88 -5.79
C HIS A 119 8.35 1.70 -6.68
N ILE A 120 7.30 1.03 -6.18
CA ILE A 120 6.09 0.68 -6.90
C ILE A 120 4.97 1.65 -6.55
N SER A 121 4.46 2.37 -7.56
CA SER A 121 3.35 3.32 -7.45
C SER A 121 2.34 3.15 -8.61
N THR A 122 2.29 1.94 -9.16
CA THR A 122 1.32 1.51 -10.18
C THR A 122 -0.11 1.47 -9.63
N PRO A 123 -1.14 1.18 -10.46
CA PRO A 123 -2.42 0.72 -9.96
C PRO A 123 -2.32 -0.61 -9.20
N ASP A 124 -3.28 -0.86 -8.31
CA ASP A 124 -3.26 -1.94 -7.30
C ASP A 124 -3.02 -3.33 -7.92
N HIS A 125 -3.60 -3.59 -9.09
CA HIS A 125 -3.54 -4.89 -9.77
C HIS A 125 -2.13 -5.31 -10.24
N TRP A 126 -1.18 -4.38 -10.27
CA TRP A 126 0.20 -4.63 -10.64
C TRP A 126 1.13 -4.88 -9.44
N HIS A 127 0.74 -4.42 -8.23
CA HIS A 127 1.61 -4.38 -7.07
C HIS A 127 2.25 -5.73 -6.74
N ALA A 128 1.43 -6.79 -6.64
CA ALA A 128 1.92 -8.12 -6.25
C ALA A 128 2.95 -8.67 -7.23
N LYS A 129 2.66 -8.65 -8.53
CA LYS A 129 3.56 -9.21 -9.55
C LYS A 129 4.91 -8.51 -9.53
N ILE A 130 4.92 -7.18 -9.60
CA ILE A 130 6.16 -6.41 -9.63
C ILE A 130 6.96 -6.60 -8.34
N ALA A 131 6.31 -6.56 -7.17
CA ALA A 131 6.97 -6.72 -5.88
C ALA A 131 7.60 -8.12 -5.71
N ILE A 132 6.87 -9.17 -6.09
CA ILE A 132 7.35 -10.56 -5.98
C ILE A 132 8.56 -10.78 -6.89
N GLU A 133 8.48 -10.39 -8.16
CA GLU A 133 9.58 -10.55 -9.12
C GLU A 133 10.79 -9.68 -8.75
N ALA A 134 10.59 -8.47 -8.23
CA ALA A 134 11.66 -7.64 -7.70
C ALA A 134 12.39 -8.32 -6.52
N MET A 135 11.65 -8.92 -5.58
CA MET A 135 12.25 -9.66 -4.46
C MET A 135 13.04 -10.90 -4.94
N LEU A 136 12.49 -11.65 -5.89
CA LEU A 136 13.17 -12.82 -6.47
C LEU A 136 14.45 -12.42 -7.20
N SER A 137 14.49 -11.26 -7.82
CA SER A 137 15.68 -10.65 -8.45
C SER A 137 16.61 -9.95 -7.45
N GLY A 138 16.39 -10.13 -6.15
CA GLY A 138 17.28 -9.65 -5.09
C GLY A 138 17.15 -8.16 -4.74
N LYS A 139 16.05 -7.51 -5.09
CA LYS A 139 15.81 -6.09 -4.82
C LYS A 139 14.93 -5.91 -3.59
N ASP A 140 15.17 -4.83 -2.84
CA ASP A 140 14.27 -4.39 -1.77
C ASP A 140 13.12 -3.56 -2.38
N VAL A 141 11.96 -3.50 -1.72
CA VAL A 141 10.75 -2.95 -2.33
C VAL A 141 10.05 -1.94 -1.40
N TYR A 142 9.74 -0.79 -1.95
CA TYR A 142 8.72 0.09 -1.40
C TYR A 142 7.48 0.00 -2.29
N CYS A 143 6.38 -0.52 -1.78
CA CYS A 143 5.14 -0.70 -2.53
C CYS A 143 4.04 0.19 -1.97
N GLU A 144 3.38 0.99 -2.82
CA GLU A 144 2.22 1.75 -2.39
C GLU A 144 1.06 0.84 -2.00
N LYS A 145 0.19 1.38 -1.16
CA LYS A 145 -1.04 0.70 -0.71
C LYS A 145 -2.18 0.87 -1.75
N PRO A 146 -3.14 -0.05 -1.78
CA PRO A 146 -3.18 -1.37 -1.11
C PRO A 146 -2.14 -2.31 -1.72
N MET A 147 -1.50 -3.14 -0.91
CA MET A 147 -0.36 -3.92 -1.38
C MET A 147 -0.70 -4.96 -2.47
N THR A 148 -1.95 -5.41 -2.54
CA THR A 148 -2.42 -6.42 -3.51
C THR A 148 -3.88 -6.26 -3.86
N LEU A 149 -4.34 -6.92 -4.91
CA LEU A 149 -5.73 -6.93 -5.33
C LEU A 149 -6.52 -8.12 -4.76
N THR A 150 -5.84 -9.18 -4.32
CA THR A 150 -6.45 -10.39 -3.75
C THR A 150 -5.73 -10.88 -2.49
N ILE A 151 -6.41 -11.74 -1.71
CA ILE A 151 -5.84 -12.36 -0.50
C ILE A 151 -4.68 -13.29 -0.88
N ALA A 152 -4.86 -14.12 -1.92
CA ALA A 152 -3.83 -15.06 -2.37
C ALA A 152 -2.53 -14.36 -2.83
N GLU A 153 -2.65 -13.22 -3.54
CA GLU A 153 -1.48 -12.39 -3.89
C GLU A 153 -0.77 -11.88 -2.63
N GLY A 154 -1.52 -11.47 -1.61
CA GLY A 154 -0.94 -11.00 -0.34
C GLY A 154 -0.19 -12.10 0.42
N ARG A 155 -0.74 -13.31 0.45
CA ARG A 155 -0.07 -14.48 1.02
C ARG A 155 1.22 -14.78 0.27
N LEU A 156 1.16 -14.86 -1.05
CA LEU A 156 2.32 -15.16 -1.88
C LEU A 156 3.43 -14.09 -1.70
N MET A 157 3.07 -12.81 -1.69
CA MET A 157 4.01 -11.71 -1.47
C MET A 157 4.69 -11.81 -0.09
N SER A 158 3.91 -12.17 0.96
CA SER A 158 4.40 -12.40 2.31
C SER A 158 5.39 -13.59 2.36
N ASP A 159 5.06 -14.71 1.73
CA ASP A 159 5.90 -15.92 1.72
C ASP A 159 7.20 -15.70 0.92
N ILE A 160 7.14 -15.01 -0.22
CA ILE A 160 8.34 -14.66 -1.00
C ILE A 160 9.24 -13.67 -0.24
N CYS A 161 8.66 -12.71 0.48
CA CYS A 161 9.42 -11.80 1.33
C CYS A 161 10.25 -12.58 2.38
N LYS A 162 9.64 -13.57 3.05
CA LYS A 162 10.33 -14.47 3.98
C LYS A 162 11.42 -15.30 3.28
N LYS A 163 11.08 -15.91 2.13
CA LYS A 163 11.99 -16.77 1.37
C LYS A 163 13.24 -16.03 0.90
N THR A 164 13.07 -14.79 0.43
CA THR A 164 14.16 -13.99 -0.16
C THR A 164 14.90 -13.14 0.87
N ASN A 165 14.35 -12.97 2.07
CA ASN A 165 14.87 -12.06 3.10
C ASN A 165 15.08 -10.64 2.58
N ARG A 166 14.20 -10.18 1.66
CA ARG A 166 14.20 -8.80 1.16
C ARG A 166 13.40 -7.90 2.09
N ILE A 167 13.77 -6.64 2.13
CA ILE A 167 13.04 -5.65 2.91
C ILE A 167 11.91 -5.10 2.05
N VAL A 168 10.69 -5.25 2.55
CA VAL A 168 9.48 -4.74 1.88
C VAL A 168 8.72 -3.83 2.82
N GLN A 169 8.50 -2.58 2.42
CA GLN A 169 7.63 -1.66 3.16
C GLN A 169 6.42 -1.27 2.32
N ILE A 170 5.26 -1.30 2.94
CA ILE A 170 4.01 -0.86 2.33
C ILE A 170 3.74 0.61 2.64
N GLY A 171 3.21 1.35 1.66
CA GLY A 171 2.93 2.78 1.75
C GLY A 171 1.77 3.15 2.69
N THR A 172 1.72 2.56 3.89
CA THR A 172 0.75 2.92 4.94
C THR A 172 1.34 3.93 5.91
N GLN A 173 1.58 5.15 5.42
CA GLN A 173 2.28 6.21 6.15
C GLN A 173 1.65 6.57 7.51
N GLN A 174 0.42 6.17 7.78
CA GLN A 174 -0.23 6.37 9.07
C GLN A 174 0.50 5.66 10.21
N ARG A 175 1.22 4.55 9.94
CA ARG A 175 2.06 3.88 10.95
C ARG A 175 3.23 4.72 11.43
N SER A 176 3.60 5.79 10.71
CA SER A 176 4.63 6.76 11.10
C SER A 176 4.04 8.13 11.50
N ASN A 177 2.73 8.23 11.68
CA ASN A 177 2.08 9.47 12.11
C ASN A 177 1.81 9.46 13.61
N MET A 178 2.27 10.50 14.30
CA MET A 178 2.25 10.59 15.76
C MET A 178 0.86 10.47 16.39
N ASN A 179 -0.20 10.96 15.74
CA ASN A 179 -1.56 10.84 16.27
C ASN A 179 -1.98 9.38 16.43
N PHE A 180 -1.70 8.54 15.41
CA PHE A 180 -2.04 7.12 15.45
C PHE A 180 -1.16 6.36 16.44
N ILE A 181 0.13 6.66 16.48
CA ILE A 181 1.07 6.05 17.45
C ILE A 181 0.64 6.36 18.88
N LYS A 182 0.32 7.63 19.19
CA LYS A 182 -0.20 8.03 20.50
C LYS A 182 -1.54 7.37 20.84
N ALA A 183 -2.46 7.27 19.87
CA ALA A 183 -3.72 6.57 20.09
C ALA A 183 -3.50 5.10 20.49
N ILE A 184 -2.60 4.41 19.81
CA ILE A 184 -2.25 3.01 20.12
C ILE A 184 -1.54 2.91 21.48
N ALA A 185 -0.65 3.83 21.81
CA ALA A 185 0.01 3.88 23.12
C ALA A 185 -1.01 4.01 24.24
N LEU A 186 -1.97 4.94 24.12
CA LEU A 186 -3.05 5.12 25.10
C LEU A 186 -3.93 3.86 25.25
N ILE A 187 -4.22 3.19 24.15
CA ILE A 187 -5.00 1.93 24.17
C ILE A 187 -4.22 0.83 24.90
N ARG A 188 -2.94 0.66 24.57
CA ARG A 188 -2.06 -0.34 25.21
C ARG A 188 -1.79 -0.07 26.68
N ASP A 189 -1.77 1.21 27.09
CA ASP A 189 -1.67 1.63 28.48
C ASP A 189 -2.99 1.50 29.26
N GLY A 190 -4.05 0.96 28.63
CA GLY A 190 -5.33 0.67 29.28
C GLY A 190 -6.25 1.87 29.50
N ARG A 191 -5.98 3.03 28.88
CA ARG A 191 -6.70 4.31 29.12
C ARG A 191 -8.17 4.29 28.69
N ILE A 192 -8.61 3.25 27.99
CA ILE A 192 -10.01 3.02 27.62
C ILE A 192 -10.53 1.68 28.16
N GLY A 193 -9.81 1.07 29.10
CA GLY A 193 -10.08 -0.31 29.53
C GLY A 193 -9.81 -1.33 28.41
N GLN A 194 -10.56 -2.42 28.40
CA GLN A 194 -10.45 -3.43 27.33
C GLN A 194 -11.03 -2.88 26.03
N LEU A 195 -10.23 -2.84 24.97
CA LEU A 195 -10.70 -2.47 23.63
C LEU A 195 -11.71 -3.50 23.13
N LYS A 196 -12.92 -3.06 22.80
CA LYS A 196 -14.03 -3.91 22.33
C LYS A 196 -14.32 -3.74 20.86
N LYS A 197 -14.21 -2.51 20.35
CA LYS A 197 -14.59 -2.20 18.98
C LYS A 197 -13.69 -1.14 18.36
N ALA A 198 -13.39 -1.30 17.08
CA ALA A 198 -12.82 -0.26 16.23
C ALA A 198 -13.78 0.03 15.07
N THR A 199 -14.10 1.31 14.84
CA THR A 199 -14.92 1.77 13.71
C THR A 199 -14.08 2.59 12.76
N CYS A 200 -13.89 2.09 11.53
CA CYS A 200 -13.13 2.73 10.45
C CYS A 200 -14.10 3.43 9.49
N SER A 201 -14.17 4.76 9.52
CA SER A 201 -14.92 5.56 8.56
C SER A 201 -14.03 5.94 7.39
N VAL A 202 -14.29 5.39 6.19
CA VAL A 202 -13.39 5.47 5.03
C VAL A 202 -13.95 6.28 3.85
N GLY A 203 -15.18 6.74 3.96
CA GLY A 203 -15.92 7.43 2.89
C GLY A 203 -16.52 6.46 1.87
N GLY A 204 -17.53 6.93 1.13
CA GLY A 204 -18.19 6.18 0.06
C GLY A 204 -17.47 6.29 -1.28
N GLY A 205 -17.74 5.35 -2.19
CA GLY A 205 -17.28 5.41 -3.58
C GLY A 205 -18.09 6.40 -4.42
N PRO A 206 -17.54 6.99 -5.49
CA PRO A 206 -18.29 7.78 -6.45
C PRO A 206 -19.07 6.90 -7.42
N THR A 207 -19.98 7.52 -8.16
CA THR A 207 -20.62 6.98 -9.34
C THR A 207 -20.10 7.64 -10.60
N SER A 208 -20.33 7.02 -11.75
CA SER A 208 -20.08 7.61 -13.06
C SER A 208 -21.35 7.52 -13.94
N PRO A 209 -21.45 8.34 -15.00
CA PRO A 209 -22.38 8.04 -16.08
C PRO A 209 -21.93 6.77 -16.82
N GLN A 210 -22.73 6.31 -17.78
CA GLN A 210 -22.25 5.31 -18.76
C GLN A 210 -21.11 5.88 -19.58
N LEU A 211 -20.02 5.10 -19.66
CA LEU A 211 -18.79 5.47 -20.36
C LEU A 211 -18.70 4.66 -21.66
N PRO A 212 -18.65 5.31 -22.81
CA PRO A 212 -18.45 4.61 -24.07
C PRO A 212 -17.09 3.92 -24.09
N ALA A 213 -17.03 2.77 -24.73
CA ALA A 213 -15.77 2.17 -25.13
C ALA A 213 -15.16 3.01 -26.27
N VAL A 214 -13.93 3.42 -26.08
CA VAL A 214 -13.20 4.24 -27.06
C VAL A 214 -11.77 3.69 -27.22
N ALA A 215 -11.09 4.08 -28.29
CA ALA A 215 -9.67 3.77 -28.43
C ALA A 215 -8.87 4.42 -27.29
N PRO A 216 -7.91 3.72 -26.68
CA PRO A 216 -7.00 4.33 -25.72
C PRO A 216 -6.19 5.45 -26.37
N PRO A 217 -5.76 6.48 -25.62
CA PRO A 217 -4.90 7.52 -26.15
C PRO A 217 -3.57 6.92 -26.65
N LYS A 218 -2.95 7.53 -27.65
CA LYS A 218 -1.75 7.01 -28.33
C LYS A 218 -0.54 6.86 -27.41
N ASN A 219 -0.48 7.67 -26.35
CA ASN A 219 0.57 7.64 -25.33
C ASN A 219 0.38 6.52 -24.30
N LEU A 220 -0.76 5.83 -24.27
CA LEU A 220 -1.06 4.77 -23.30
C LEU A 220 -1.03 3.39 -23.96
N ASP A 221 -0.06 2.56 -23.61
CA ASP A 221 -0.13 1.12 -23.90
C ASP A 221 -1.17 0.48 -22.99
N TRP A 222 -2.40 0.37 -23.51
CA TRP A 222 -3.54 -0.17 -22.77
C TRP A 222 -3.36 -1.64 -22.40
N ASN A 223 -2.71 -2.42 -23.26
CA ASN A 223 -2.45 -3.82 -22.98
C ASN A 223 -1.48 -3.99 -21.80
N LEU A 224 -0.37 -3.25 -21.81
CA LEU A 224 0.59 -3.24 -20.73
C LEU A 224 -0.02 -2.63 -19.45
N TRP A 225 -0.80 -1.56 -19.58
CA TRP A 225 -1.45 -0.93 -18.42
C TRP A 225 -2.39 -1.90 -17.68
N GLN A 226 -3.19 -2.70 -18.41
CA GLN A 226 -4.06 -3.72 -17.82
C GLN A 226 -3.26 -4.87 -17.20
N GLY A 227 -2.11 -5.23 -17.78
CA GLY A 227 -1.21 -6.24 -17.25
C GLY A 227 -1.90 -7.53 -16.80
N PRO A 228 -1.78 -7.93 -15.53
CA PRO A 228 -2.35 -9.17 -15.01
C PRO A 228 -3.88 -9.13 -14.83
N ALA A 229 -4.53 -7.96 -14.91
CA ALA A 229 -5.98 -7.87 -14.80
C ALA A 229 -6.68 -8.43 -16.04
N GLN A 230 -7.94 -8.83 -15.91
CA GLN A 230 -8.74 -9.28 -17.03
C GLN A 230 -8.85 -8.20 -18.10
N SER A 231 -8.81 -8.60 -19.39
CA SER A 231 -8.90 -7.67 -20.50
C SER A 231 -10.28 -7.00 -20.54
N ALA A 232 -10.27 -5.69 -20.62
CA ALA A 232 -11.48 -4.87 -20.70
C ALA A 232 -11.28 -3.72 -21.69
N PRO A 233 -12.34 -3.22 -22.35
CA PRO A 233 -12.23 -2.07 -23.24
C PRO A 233 -11.81 -0.82 -22.45
N PHE A 234 -10.99 0.04 -23.07
CA PHE A 234 -10.75 1.36 -22.52
C PHE A 234 -12.03 2.19 -22.61
N ARG A 235 -12.40 2.83 -21.49
CA ARG A 235 -13.61 3.65 -21.39
C ARG A 235 -13.26 5.04 -20.92
N TYR A 236 -13.84 6.03 -21.57
CA TYR A 236 -13.60 7.42 -21.25
C TYR A 236 -14.79 8.30 -21.61
N LYS A 237 -15.06 9.28 -20.76
CA LYS A 237 -16.03 10.35 -21.04
C LYS A 237 -15.50 11.67 -20.42
N ALA A 238 -15.38 12.69 -21.25
CA ALA A 238 -15.06 14.03 -20.77
C ALA A 238 -16.22 14.58 -19.94
N GLY A 239 -15.90 15.42 -18.96
CA GLY A 239 -16.88 16.18 -18.19
C GLY A 239 -17.61 17.20 -19.08
N PRO A 240 -18.79 17.66 -18.65
CA PRO A 240 -19.54 18.68 -19.39
C PRO A 240 -18.77 20.01 -19.43
N ASN A 241 -18.90 20.74 -20.53
CA ASN A 241 -18.44 22.12 -20.68
C ASN A 241 -16.94 22.38 -20.45
N GLY A 242 -16.05 21.43 -20.77
CA GLY A 242 -14.61 21.62 -20.59
C GLY A 242 -14.15 21.60 -19.13
N GLU A 243 -14.98 21.11 -18.21
CA GLU A 243 -14.56 20.85 -16.83
C GLU A 243 -13.37 19.89 -16.82
N THR A 244 -12.45 20.13 -15.90
CA THR A 244 -11.26 19.28 -15.68
C THR A 244 -11.63 17.86 -15.22
N LYS A 245 -12.88 17.63 -14.83
CA LYS A 245 -13.38 16.32 -14.40
C LYS A 245 -13.69 15.45 -15.62
N SER A 246 -13.04 14.31 -15.68
CA SER A 246 -13.35 13.24 -16.63
C SER A 246 -13.59 11.94 -15.89
N TRP A 247 -14.26 10.99 -16.55
CA TRP A 247 -14.41 9.62 -16.05
C TRP A 247 -13.65 8.67 -16.96
N SER A 248 -12.96 7.71 -16.38
CA SER A 248 -12.09 6.84 -17.14
C SER A 248 -12.01 5.46 -16.47
N ARG A 249 -11.59 4.45 -17.23
CA ARG A 249 -11.20 3.14 -16.68
C ARG A 249 -9.74 3.11 -16.24
N ALA A 250 -8.95 4.14 -16.57
CA ALA A 250 -7.52 4.20 -16.31
C ALA A 250 -7.12 5.30 -15.31
N HIS A 251 -5.82 5.42 -15.08
CA HIS A 251 -5.19 6.46 -14.26
C HIS A 251 -5.78 6.54 -12.86
N TYR A 252 -6.16 7.73 -12.38
CA TYR A 252 -6.70 7.91 -11.03
C TYR A 252 -8.01 7.14 -10.80
N GLU A 253 -8.84 6.99 -11.85
CA GLU A 253 -10.20 6.45 -11.77
C GLU A 253 -10.24 4.91 -11.75
N PHE A 254 -9.10 4.23 -11.93
CA PHE A 254 -9.00 2.76 -11.82
C PHE A 254 -9.56 2.23 -10.49
N ARG A 255 -9.53 3.03 -9.45
CA ARG A 255 -9.99 2.72 -8.08
C ARG A 255 -11.44 2.28 -8.02
N TRP A 256 -12.23 2.65 -9.01
CA TRP A 256 -13.67 2.44 -9.03
C TRP A 256 -14.10 1.24 -9.87
N TRP A 257 -13.11 0.43 -10.28
CA TRP A 257 -13.30 -0.77 -11.09
C TRP A 257 -12.70 -1.97 -10.37
N TYR A 258 -13.55 -2.98 -10.05
CA TYR A 258 -13.08 -4.18 -9.32
C TYR A 258 -12.02 -5.00 -10.07
N GLU A 259 -11.91 -4.81 -11.37
CA GLU A 259 -10.84 -5.41 -12.17
C GLU A 259 -9.46 -4.93 -11.77
N TYR A 260 -9.37 -3.74 -11.19
CA TYR A 260 -8.10 -3.06 -10.88
C TYR A 260 -7.94 -2.67 -9.42
N SER A 261 -9.02 -2.56 -8.66
CA SER A 261 -9.00 -2.11 -7.26
C SER A 261 -10.25 -2.56 -6.49
N GLY A 262 -10.29 -2.41 -5.19
CA GLY A 262 -11.46 -2.70 -4.34
C GLY A 262 -12.24 -1.46 -3.90
N GLY A 263 -12.07 -0.32 -4.57
CA GLY A 263 -12.73 0.94 -4.19
C GLY A 263 -12.30 1.44 -2.81
N LYS A 264 -13.18 2.16 -2.14
CA LYS A 264 -12.89 2.74 -0.81
C LYS A 264 -12.59 1.70 0.26
N LEU A 265 -13.16 0.49 0.13
CA LEU A 265 -12.89 -0.61 1.07
C LEU A 265 -11.42 -1.01 1.13
N THR A 266 -10.70 -0.96 0.00
CA THR A 266 -9.27 -1.24 -0.03
C THR A 266 -8.39 0.02 -0.11
N ASP A 267 -8.85 1.11 -0.75
CA ASP A 267 -8.08 2.34 -0.88
C ASP A 267 -7.86 3.04 0.49
N TRP A 268 -8.94 3.50 1.15
CA TRP A 268 -8.86 4.06 2.51
C TRP A 268 -8.89 2.99 3.60
N GLY A 269 -9.53 1.83 3.32
CA GLY A 269 -9.49 0.68 4.21
C GLY A 269 -8.07 0.25 4.52
N ALA A 270 -7.19 0.15 3.54
CA ALA A 270 -5.77 -0.17 3.71
C ALA A 270 -5.04 0.74 4.71
N HIS A 271 -5.50 1.97 4.91
CA HIS A 271 -4.95 2.86 5.92
C HIS A 271 -5.59 2.67 7.30
N HIS A 272 -6.93 2.69 7.38
CA HIS A 272 -7.62 2.71 8.66
C HIS A 272 -7.75 1.34 9.30
N VAL A 273 -8.01 0.30 8.50
CA VAL A 273 -8.06 -1.08 8.99
C VAL A 273 -6.67 -1.54 9.44
N ASP A 274 -5.61 -1.12 8.75
CA ASP A 274 -4.23 -1.38 9.15
C ASP A 274 -3.92 -0.85 10.55
N ILE A 275 -4.27 0.40 10.84
CA ILE A 275 -4.12 1.00 12.18
C ILE A 275 -5.05 0.32 13.19
N ALA A 276 -6.29 0.03 12.82
CA ALA A 276 -7.25 -0.61 13.72
C ALA A 276 -6.77 -2.01 14.15
N THR A 277 -6.34 -2.85 13.20
CA THR A 277 -5.80 -4.19 13.50
C THR A 277 -4.52 -4.12 14.32
N TRP A 278 -3.67 -3.12 14.10
CA TRP A 278 -2.47 -2.88 14.90
C TRP A 278 -2.81 -2.50 16.35
N ALA A 279 -3.78 -1.61 16.54
CA ALA A 279 -4.27 -1.22 17.88
C ALA A 279 -4.94 -2.39 18.62
N MET A 280 -5.71 -3.21 17.90
CA MET A 280 -6.40 -4.39 18.41
C MET A 280 -5.46 -5.57 18.70
N GLY A 281 -4.17 -5.51 18.31
CA GLY A 281 -3.24 -6.64 18.42
C GLY A 281 -3.56 -7.79 17.46
N LYS A 282 -4.09 -7.50 16.27
CA LYS A 282 -4.54 -8.48 15.26
C LYS A 282 -3.63 -8.57 14.04
N THR A 283 -2.36 -8.23 14.19
CA THR A 283 -1.37 -8.25 13.09
C THR A 283 -1.01 -9.66 12.59
N GLU A 284 -1.30 -10.70 13.39
CA GLU A 284 -0.98 -12.11 13.06
C GLU A 284 -2.22 -12.96 12.75
N THR A 285 -3.41 -12.35 12.77
CA THR A 285 -4.68 -13.07 12.58
C THR A 285 -5.67 -12.23 11.79
N GLY A 286 -6.88 -12.77 11.58
CA GLY A 286 -7.98 -12.10 10.91
C GLY A 286 -9.31 -12.31 11.61
N PRO A 287 -10.39 -11.70 11.13
CA PRO A 287 -11.75 -11.93 11.62
C PRO A 287 -12.19 -13.38 11.28
N THR A 288 -13.13 -13.90 12.06
CA THR A 288 -13.75 -15.22 11.82
C THR A 288 -15.10 -15.12 11.11
N SER A 289 -15.76 -13.95 11.18
CA SER A 289 -17.00 -13.70 10.45
C SER A 289 -17.08 -12.28 9.93
N ILE A 290 -17.69 -12.12 8.77
CA ILE A 290 -17.86 -10.84 8.08
C ILE A 290 -19.32 -10.72 7.66
N THR A 291 -19.98 -9.61 8.05
CA THR A 291 -21.41 -9.38 7.77
C THR A 291 -21.61 -8.02 7.11
N PRO A 292 -22.10 -7.97 5.87
CA PRO A 292 -22.50 -6.72 5.23
C PRO A 292 -23.88 -6.31 5.79
N VAL A 293 -23.91 -5.20 6.52
CA VAL A 293 -25.16 -4.59 7.05
C VAL A 293 -25.76 -3.65 6.01
N VAL A 294 -24.89 -2.93 5.31
CA VAL A 294 -25.22 -2.10 4.15
C VAL A 294 -24.23 -2.43 3.06
N SER A 295 -24.74 -2.66 1.85
CA SER A 295 -23.93 -2.83 0.65
C SER A 295 -24.69 -2.25 -0.54
N LYS A 296 -24.19 -1.16 -1.12
CA LYS A 296 -24.76 -0.53 -2.31
C LYS A 296 -23.69 -0.36 -3.38
N HIS A 297 -24.02 -0.75 -4.58
CA HIS A 297 -23.18 -0.60 -5.76
C HIS A 297 -23.86 0.32 -6.78
N PRO A 298 -23.13 0.97 -7.66
CA PRO A 298 -23.72 1.85 -8.67
C PRO A 298 -24.40 1.09 -9.82
N VAL A 299 -24.13 -0.20 -9.93
CA VAL A 299 -24.68 -1.14 -10.91
C VAL A 299 -25.22 -2.39 -10.22
N GLU A 300 -26.10 -3.13 -10.89
CA GLU A 300 -26.60 -4.41 -10.38
C GLU A 300 -25.49 -5.48 -10.39
N TYR A 301 -25.63 -6.41 -9.45
CA TYR A 301 -24.70 -7.53 -9.27
C TYR A 301 -25.42 -8.86 -9.40
N LYS A 302 -24.79 -9.78 -10.11
CA LYS A 302 -25.22 -11.18 -10.16
C LYS A 302 -24.04 -12.07 -9.79
N ASP A 303 -24.24 -12.97 -8.84
CA ASP A 303 -23.20 -13.89 -8.34
C ASP A 303 -21.89 -13.21 -7.89
N GLY A 304 -22.00 -11.96 -7.38
CA GLY A 304 -20.85 -11.16 -6.94
C GLY A 304 -20.11 -10.41 -8.07
N TYR A 305 -20.63 -10.42 -9.31
CA TYR A 305 -20.08 -9.70 -10.45
C TYR A 305 -21.02 -8.60 -10.94
N PRO A 306 -20.47 -7.44 -11.36
CA PRO A 306 -21.29 -6.39 -11.97
C PRO A 306 -21.89 -6.87 -13.28
N THR A 307 -23.17 -6.53 -13.52
CA THR A 307 -23.89 -6.87 -14.76
C THR A 307 -23.70 -5.85 -15.88
N ASP A 308 -23.16 -4.67 -15.55
CA ASP A 308 -22.82 -3.59 -16.47
C ASP A 308 -21.36 -3.17 -16.25
N ASP A 309 -20.55 -3.27 -17.29
CA ASP A 309 -19.15 -2.88 -17.30
C ASP A 309 -18.91 -1.46 -17.85
N SER A 310 -19.99 -0.71 -18.15
CA SER A 310 -19.92 0.63 -18.72
C SER A 310 -19.79 1.75 -17.66
N GLN A 311 -19.95 1.44 -16.38
CA GLN A 311 -19.93 2.39 -15.27
C GLN A 311 -18.97 1.90 -14.19
N TYR A 312 -18.57 2.82 -13.28
CA TYR A 312 -17.88 2.43 -12.04
C TYR A 312 -18.69 1.35 -11.33
N ASN A 313 -17.98 0.38 -10.75
CA ASN A 313 -18.66 -0.81 -10.24
C ASN A 313 -18.30 -1.13 -8.77
N THR A 314 -17.36 -0.41 -8.13
CA THR A 314 -17.07 -0.63 -6.71
C THR A 314 -18.16 -0.09 -5.80
N ALA A 315 -18.25 -0.60 -4.57
CA ALA A 315 -19.26 -0.21 -3.61
C ALA A 315 -19.26 1.31 -3.32
N THR A 316 -20.44 1.92 -3.39
CA THR A 316 -20.66 3.37 -3.13
C THR A 316 -21.02 3.65 -1.69
N ALA A 317 -21.79 2.74 -1.06
CA ALA A 317 -22.14 2.83 0.36
C ALA A 317 -22.07 1.45 1.01
N PHE A 318 -21.52 1.38 2.21
CA PHE A 318 -21.34 0.12 2.92
C PHE A 318 -21.22 0.32 4.42
N LEU A 319 -21.68 -0.70 5.16
CA LEU A 319 -21.42 -0.93 6.57
C LEU A 319 -21.12 -2.42 6.71
N ILE A 320 -19.87 -2.75 6.98
CA ILE A 320 -19.40 -4.13 7.11
C ILE A 320 -18.91 -4.34 8.53
N LYS A 321 -19.42 -5.39 9.19
CA LYS A 321 -18.98 -5.81 10.52
C LYS A 321 -18.12 -7.06 10.41
N ALA A 322 -16.95 -7.02 11.03
CA ALA A 322 -16.03 -8.15 11.15
C ALA A 322 -15.87 -8.50 12.63
N LYS A 323 -16.00 -9.78 13.00
CA LYS A 323 -15.80 -10.26 14.37
C LYS A 323 -14.58 -11.16 14.44
N TYR A 324 -13.80 -10.96 15.49
CA TYR A 324 -12.65 -11.78 15.82
C TYR A 324 -13.00 -12.88 16.82
N ALA A 325 -12.21 -13.93 16.90
CA ALA A 325 -12.46 -15.08 17.77
C ALA A 325 -12.55 -14.75 19.28
N ASP A 326 -11.90 -13.68 19.72
CA ASP A 326 -11.94 -13.17 21.09
C ASP A 326 -13.10 -12.21 21.39
N GLY A 327 -14.02 -12.03 20.42
CA GLY A 327 -15.18 -11.18 20.53
C GLY A 327 -14.97 -9.71 20.21
N GLN A 328 -13.76 -9.26 19.90
CA GLN A 328 -13.54 -7.91 19.39
C GLN A 328 -14.24 -7.71 18.05
N GLU A 329 -14.72 -6.49 17.80
CA GLU A 329 -15.39 -6.12 16.55
C GLU A 329 -14.62 -5.03 15.77
N LEU A 330 -14.57 -5.19 14.47
CA LEU A 330 -14.14 -4.13 13.55
C LEU A 330 -15.31 -3.77 12.62
N GLU A 331 -15.62 -2.49 12.52
CA GLU A 331 -16.63 -1.97 11.62
C GLU A 331 -15.97 -1.10 10.54
N ILE A 332 -16.28 -1.36 9.27
CA ILE A 332 -15.82 -0.55 8.13
C ILE A 332 -17.06 0.11 7.52
N ARG A 333 -17.08 1.44 7.47
CA ARG A 333 -18.25 2.17 7.01
C ARG A 333 -17.91 3.32 6.06
N HIS A 334 -18.90 3.61 5.20
CA HIS A 334 -18.77 4.66 4.17
C HIS A 334 -19.05 6.06 4.69
N ASP A 335 -19.75 6.20 5.81
CA ASP A 335 -20.22 7.45 6.39
C ASP A 335 -19.46 7.80 7.68
N GLY A 336 -19.74 8.96 8.22
CA GLY A 336 -19.05 9.50 9.39
C GLY A 336 -17.77 10.25 9.05
N ASP A 337 -17.14 10.81 10.09
CA ASP A 337 -15.86 11.52 9.98
C ASP A 337 -14.75 10.55 9.57
N ASN A 338 -14.02 10.87 8.49
CA ASN A 338 -12.89 10.04 8.05
C ASN A 338 -11.86 9.89 9.18
N GLY A 339 -11.69 8.66 9.67
CA GLY A 339 -10.85 8.33 10.82
C GLY A 339 -11.26 7.01 11.47
N ILE A 340 -10.72 6.78 12.66
CA ILE A 340 -10.95 5.57 13.43
C ILE A 340 -11.48 5.95 14.83
N LEU A 341 -12.59 5.37 15.23
CA LEU A 341 -13.11 5.42 16.60
C LEU A 341 -12.79 4.10 17.29
N PHE A 342 -12.01 4.15 18.37
CA PHE A 342 -11.77 3.04 19.27
C PHE A 342 -12.65 3.14 20.50
N GLU A 343 -13.36 2.07 20.83
CA GLU A 343 -14.30 1.97 21.96
C GLU A 343 -13.88 0.82 22.87
N GLY A 344 -13.59 1.15 24.11
CA GLY A 344 -13.25 0.20 25.16
C GLY A 344 -14.32 0.17 26.26
N THR A 345 -14.08 -0.60 27.33
CA THR A 345 -15.00 -0.75 28.46
C THR A 345 -15.10 0.51 29.32
N GLU A 346 -14.11 1.41 29.27
CA GLU A 346 -13.99 2.57 30.17
C GLU A 346 -13.86 3.90 29.42
N GLY A 347 -13.84 3.88 28.08
CA GLY A 347 -13.72 5.09 27.29
C GLY A 347 -13.59 4.85 25.80
N ARG A 348 -13.34 5.96 25.09
CA ARG A 348 -13.19 5.95 23.64
C ARG A 348 -12.18 6.99 23.18
N ILE A 349 -11.54 6.71 22.04
CA ILE A 349 -10.56 7.59 21.36
C ILE A 349 -10.92 7.67 19.88
N PHE A 350 -11.02 8.88 19.35
CA PHE A 350 -11.09 9.12 17.90
C PHE A 350 -9.74 9.62 17.39
N VAL A 351 -9.29 9.07 16.26
CA VAL A 351 -8.03 9.48 15.62
C VAL A 351 -8.16 9.55 14.09
N ASN A 352 -7.56 10.58 13.52
CA ASN A 352 -7.25 10.69 12.11
C ASN A 352 -5.91 11.41 11.89
N ARG A 353 -5.53 11.68 10.63
CA ARG A 353 -4.23 12.32 10.32
C ARG A 353 -4.02 13.68 10.98
N GLY A 354 -5.10 14.44 11.22
CA GLY A 354 -5.05 15.80 11.78
C GLY A 354 -5.54 15.92 13.22
N ARG A 355 -6.18 14.89 13.78
CA ARG A 355 -6.85 14.98 15.08
C ARG A 355 -6.71 13.71 15.89
N LEU A 356 -6.49 13.89 17.21
CA LEU A 356 -6.57 12.86 18.23
C LEU A 356 -7.43 13.41 19.36
N ARG A 357 -8.54 12.74 19.72
CA ARG A 357 -9.56 13.24 20.65
C ARG A 357 -10.09 12.14 21.56
N GLY A 358 -10.56 12.54 22.72
CA GLY A 358 -11.21 11.69 23.73
C GLY A 358 -10.72 12.03 25.11
N LYS A 359 -11.46 11.64 26.14
CA LYS A 359 -11.10 11.91 27.53
C LYS A 359 -9.67 11.46 27.88
N PRO A 360 -9.20 10.27 27.45
CA PRO A 360 -7.81 9.85 27.70
C PRO A 360 -6.73 10.80 27.11
N VAL A 361 -7.08 11.52 26.04
CA VAL A 361 -6.16 12.48 25.40
C VAL A 361 -6.16 13.81 26.16
N GLU A 362 -7.32 14.26 26.64
CA GLU A 362 -7.48 15.46 27.45
C GLU A 362 -6.75 15.33 28.80
N ASP A 363 -6.75 14.14 29.35
CA ASP A 363 -6.13 13.83 30.65
C ASP A 363 -4.59 13.73 30.60
N LEU A 364 -3.96 13.73 29.41
CA LEU A 364 -2.50 13.56 29.27
C LEU A 364 -1.68 14.63 30.03
N ALA A 365 -2.23 15.82 30.21
CA ALA A 365 -1.55 16.88 30.95
C ALA A 365 -1.40 16.56 32.47
N SER A 366 -2.41 15.88 33.06
CA SER A 366 -2.43 15.49 34.48
C SER A 366 -2.04 14.02 34.69
N ASN A 367 -2.16 13.20 33.68
CA ASN A 367 -1.87 11.77 33.71
C ASN A 367 -1.10 11.37 32.42
N PRO A 368 0.20 11.71 32.32
CA PRO A 368 1.00 11.44 31.13
C PRO A 368 1.16 9.93 30.87
N LEU A 369 1.48 9.57 29.63
CA LEU A 369 1.88 8.19 29.31
C LEU A 369 3.21 7.86 30.03
N PRO A 370 3.42 6.59 30.41
CA PRO A 370 4.72 6.15 30.90
C PRO A 370 5.85 6.42 29.90
N ASP A 371 7.04 6.64 30.41
CA ASP A 371 8.24 6.82 29.60
C ASP A 371 8.43 5.60 28.67
N GLY A 372 8.73 5.85 27.41
CA GLY A 372 8.91 4.81 26.40
C GLY A 372 7.63 4.19 25.83
N ALA A 373 6.43 4.54 26.34
CA ALA A 373 5.16 3.94 25.84
C ALA A 373 4.89 4.20 24.36
N VAL A 374 5.30 5.36 23.86
CA VAL A 374 5.13 5.75 22.46
C VAL A 374 6.15 5.02 21.58
N GLU A 375 7.40 4.92 22.02
CA GLU A 375 8.48 4.19 21.36
C GLU A 375 8.20 2.69 21.31
N ALA A 376 7.57 2.12 22.34
CA ALA A 376 7.16 0.72 22.36
C ALA A 376 6.16 0.37 21.25
N VAL A 377 5.28 1.31 20.86
CA VAL A 377 4.41 1.13 19.68
C VAL A 377 5.25 1.05 18.41
N TYR A 378 6.32 1.82 18.31
CA TYR A 378 7.23 1.89 17.16
C TYR A 378 8.39 0.88 17.25
N LYS A 379 8.15 -0.29 17.86
CA LYS A 379 9.13 -1.38 18.02
C LYS A 379 10.39 -0.94 18.78
N ASN A 380 10.26 -0.04 19.75
CA ASN A 380 11.36 0.58 20.54
C ASN A 380 12.43 1.27 19.66
N ARG A 381 12.04 1.81 18.52
CA ARG A 381 12.91 2.59 17.63
C ARG A 381 12.55 4.06 17.66
N SER A 382 13.47 4.90 17.20
CA SER A 382 13.18 6.32 16.97
C SER A 382 12.06 6.47 15.94
N ILE A 383 11.07 7.31 16.29
CA ILE A 383 9.96 7.61 15.38
C ILE A 383 10.47 8.60 14.33
N VAL A 384 10.53 8.12 13.11
CA VAL A 384 11.00 8.89 11.95
C VAL A 384 9.91 8.92 10.87
N ASN A 385 10.12 9.71 9.81
CA ASN A 385 9.19 9.68 8.72
C ASN A 385 9.18 8.30 8.03
N HIS A 386 8.09 8.00 7.34
CA HIS A 386 7.82 6.68 6.79
C HIS A 386 8.89 6.21 5.79
N PHE A 387 9.39 7.11 4.95
CA PHE A 387 10.42 6.78 3.97
C PHE A 387 11.79 6.59 4.64
N GLN A 388 12.14 7.42 5.61
CA GLN A 388 13.35 7.25 6.41
C GLN A 388 13.37 5.87 7.09
N ASN A 389 12.25 5.46 7.68
CA ASN A 389 12.12 4.13 8.30
C ASN A 389 12.41 2.99 7.31
N PHE A 390 11.94 3.11 6.05
CA PHE A 390 12.25 2.14 5.02
C PHE A 390 13.75 2.03 4.75
N PHE A 391 14.42 3.15 4.51
CA PHE A 391 15.86 3.14 4.22
C PHE A 391 16.70 2.71 5.42
N GLU A 392 16.31 3.05 6.65
CA GLU A 392 16.92 2.53 7.88
C GLU A 392 16.74 1.01 8.00
N ALA A 393 15.54 0.50 7.67
CA ALA A 393 15.28 -0.93 7.65
C ALA A 393 16.11 -1.67 6.60
N VAL A 394 16.26 -1.11 5.40
CA VAL A 394 17.14 -1.65 4.34
C VAL A 394 18.59 -1.70 4.80
N ALA A 395 19.09 -0.61 5.36
CA ALA A 395 20.49 -0.51 5.83
C ALA A 395 20.78 -1.49 6.98
N ALA A 396 19.86 -1.62 7.92
CA ALA A 396 19.98 -2.49 9.09
C ALA A 396 19.55 -3.95 8.82
N LYS A 397 19.00 -4.27 7.64
CA LYS A 397 18.36 -5.55 7.30
C LYS A 397 17.33 -5.98 8.35
N GLN A 398 16.49 -5.04 8.74
CA GLN A 398 15.45 -5.23 9.74
C GLN A 398 14.08 -5.02 9.13
N GLU A 399 13.05 -5.60 9.76
CA GLU A 399 11.68 -5.40 9.36
C GLU A 399 11.25 -3.93 9.54
N PRO A 400 10.64 -3.29 8.52
CA PRO A 400 10.16 -1.91 8.62
C PRO A 400 8.92 -1.81 9.51
N ILE A 401 8.48 -0.59 9.81
CA ILE A 401 7.28 -0.38 10.64
C ILE A 401 6.00 -0.81 9.94
N SER A 402 5.94 -0.72 8.63
CA SER A 402 4.82 -1.16 7.80
C SER A 402 5.24 -2.37 6.96
N ASP A 403 5.44 -3.48 7.64
CA ASP A 403 5.89 -4.72 7.04
C ASP A 403 4.78 -5.42 6.24
N VAL A 404 5.20 -6.27 5.30
CA VAL A 404 4.29 -6.98 4.38
C VAL A 404 3.37 -7.98 5.10
N HIS A 405 3.85 -8.60 6.18
CA HIS A 405 3.10 -9.67 6.88
C HIS A 405 1.91 -9.12 7.65
N SER A 406 2.16 -8.13 8.51
CA SER A 406 1.09 -7.49 9.29
C SER A 406 0.11 -6.73 8.38
N HIS A 407 0.61 -6.09 7.30
CA HIS A 407 -0.28 -5.42 6.36
C HIS A 407 -1.11 -6.41 5.54
N HIS A 408 -0.58 -7.58 5.17
CA HIS A 408 -1.36 -8.64 4.53
C HIS A 408 -2.59 -9.02 5.39
N ARG A 409 -2.43 -9.20 6.71
CA ARG A 409 -3.55 -9.51 7.62
C ARG A 409 -4.61 -8.39 7.65
N ALA A 410 -4.16 -7.14 7.72
CA ALA A 410 -5.05 -5.98 7.70
C ALA A 410 -5.80 -5.88 6.35
N LEU A 411 -5.07 -6.00 5.24
CA LEU A 411 -5.64 -5.90 3.90
C LEU A 411 -6.55 -7.07 3.57
N SER A 412 -6.26 -8.29 4.06
CA SER A 412 -7.17 -9.44 3.94
C SER A 412 -8.54 -9.12 4.56
N THR A 413 -8.59 -8.41 5.69
CA THR A 413 -9.85 -7.95 6.27
C THR A 413 -10.61 -6.99 5.33
N CYS A 414 -9.90 -6.11 4.62
CA CYS A 414 -10.49 -5.23 3.60
C CYS A 414 -11.04 -6.03 2.40
N HIS A 415 -10.29 -7.03 1.92
CA HIS A 415 -10.73 -7.92 0.85
C HIS A 415 -11.94 -8.76 1.24
N LEU A 416 -11.94 -9.33 2.45
CA LEU A 416 -13.10 -10.04 3.00
C LEU A 416 -14.34 -9.14 3.06
N ALA A 417 -14.18 -7.88 3.48
CA ALA A 417 -15.26 -6.90 3.49
C ALA A 417 -15.77 -6.60 2.06
N ALA A 418 -14.88 -6.46 1.09
CA ALA A 418 -15.24 -6.24 -0.30
C ALA A 418 -15.97 -7.45 -0.91
N ILE A 419 -15.52 -8.67 -0.62
CA ILE A 419 -16.18 -9.92 -1.06
C ILE A 419 -17.57 -10.04 -0.44
N ALA A 420 -17.71 -9.79 0.87
CA ALA A 420 -19.01 -9.80 1.55
C ALA A 420 -19.97 -8.75 0.98
N ALA A 421 -19.47 -7.56 0.65
CA ALA A 421 -20.26 -6.51 -0.01
C ALA A 421 -20.75 -6.93 -1.40
N ARG A 422 -19.90 -7.56 -2.22
CA ARG A 422 -20.23 -8.05 -3.56
C ARG A 422 -21.26 -9.18 -3.53
N LEU A 423 -21.12 -10.12 -2.60
CA LEU A 423 -22.04 -11.25 -2.43
C LEU A 423 -23.30 -10.87 -1.62
N ASN A 424 -23.28 -9.73 -0.94
CA ASN A 424 -24.35 -9.19 -0.11
C ASN A 424 -24.92 -10.22 0.90
N ARG A 425 -24.04 -11.00 1.54
CA ARG A 425 -24.38 -12.01 2.55
C ARG A 425 -23.24 -12.21 3.55
N PRO A 426 -23.56 -12.70 4.77
CA PRO A 426 -22.53 -13.06 5.75
C PRO A 426 -21.58 -14.14 5.21
N LEU A 427 -20.31 -14.04 5.63
CA LEU A 427 -19.25 -14.98 5.28
C LEU A 427 -18.55 -15.45 6.55
N THR A 428 -18.12 -16.72 6.57
CA THR A 428 -17.29 -17.31 7.63
C THR A 428 -15.90 -17.54 7.08
N TRP A 429 -14.88 -17.12 7.83
CA TRP A 429 -13.48 -17.16 7.45
C TRP A 429 -12.62 -17.91 8.46
N ASN A 430 -11.71 -18.72 7.99
CA ASN A 430 -10.66 -19.33 8.81
C ASN A 430 -9.35 -18.52 8.63
N PRO A 431 -8.99 -17.65 9.58
CA PRO A 431 -7.80 -16.81 9.42
C PRO A 431 -6.48 -17.58 9.50
N GLY A 432 -6.47 -18.79 10.08
CA GLY A 432 -5.28 -19.63 10.15
C GLY A 432 -4.95 -20.30 8.81
N LYS A 433 -5.98 -20.75 8.07
CA LYS A 433 -5.84 -21.36 6.75
C LYS A 433 -5.93 -20.33 5.61
N GLU A 434 -6.50 -19.16 5.88
CA GLU A 434 -6.88 -18.14 4.90
C GLU A 434 -7.84 -18.68 3.83
N GLU A 435 -8.92 -19.30 4.31
CA GLU A 435 -9.95 -19.91 3.49
C GLU A 435 -11.35 -19.57 4.01
N PHE A 436 -12.31 -19.43 3.10
CA PHE A 436 -13.72 -19.39 3.48
C PHE A 436 -14.19 -20.75 3.91
N VAL A 437 -14.98 -20.81 4.98
CA VAL A 437 -15.49 -22.08 5.53
C VAL A 437 -16.71 -22.50 4.73
N ASP A 438 -16.63 -23.63 4.05
CA ASP A 438 -17.70 -24.29 3.28
C ASP A 438 -18.37 -23.35 2.24
N ASP A 439 -17.60 -22.44 1.63
CA ASP A 439 -18.11 -21.43 0.70
C ASP A 439 -17.20 -21.29 -0.52
N SER A 440 -17.40 -22.15 -1.50
CA SER A 440 -16.62 -22.18 -2.75
C SER A 440 -16.82 -20.93 -3.61
N GLN A 441 -18.03 -20.31 -3.57
CA GLN A 441 -18.29 -19.06 -4.29
C GLN A 441 -17.44 -17.92 -3.72
N ALA A 442 -17.44 -17.72 -2.42
CA ALA A 442 -16.62 -16.70 -1.77
C ALA A 442 -15.12 -16.99 -1.96
N GLN A 443 -14.71 -18.27 -1.88
CA GLN A 443 -13.32 -18.69 -2.10
C GLN A 443 -12.84 -18.33 -3.50
N GLY A 444 -13.69 -18.36 -4.52
CA GLY A 444 -13.37 -17.94 -5.88
C GLY A 444 -12.93 -16.46 -6.00
N PHE A 445 -13.29 -15.61 -5.03
CA PHE A 445 -12.86 -14.20 -4.98
C PHE A 445 -11.57 -13.96 -4.18
N ALA A 446 -11.08 -14.97 -3.45
CA ALA A 446 -9.83 -14.85 -2.68
C ALA A 446 -8.59 -14.81 -3.58
N ALA A 447 -8.71 -15.26 -4.81
CA ALA A 447 -7.65 -15.29 -5.81
C ALA A 447 -8.18 -14.82 -7.17
N ARG A 448 -7.29 -14.60 -8.12
CA ARG A 448 -7.61 -14.34 -9.54
C ARG A 448 -6.64 -15.08 -10.44
N SER A 449 -7.10 -15.43 -11.64
CA SER A 449 -6.21 -15.89 -12.70
C SER A 449 -5.66 -14.68 -13.46
N PRO A 450 -4.35 -14.54 -13.57
CA PRO A 450 -3.74 -13.48 -14.36
C PRO A 450 -4.01 -13.70 -15.85
N ARG A 451 -3.92 -12.65 -16.64
CA ARG A 451 -3.92 -12.77 -18.10
C ARG A 451 -2.66 -13.51 -18.57
N LYS A 452 -2.79 -14.28 -19.66
CA LYS A 452 -1.66 -14.97 -20.30
C LYS A 452 -0.53 -13.99 -20.63
N GLY A 453 0.69 -14.33 -20.21
CA GLY A 453 1.90 -13.52 -20.35
C GLY A 453 2.11 -12.48 -19.23
N PHE A 454 1.24 -12.51 -18.22
CA PHE A 454 1.35 -11.67 -17.02
C PHE A 454 1.24 -12.50 -15.73
N GLU A 455 1.49 -13.80 -15.82
CA GLU A 455 1.64 -14.68 -14.67
C GLU A 455 2.83 -14.23 -13.80
N ILE A 456 2.78 -14.51 -12.49
CA ILE A 456 3.94 -14.28 -11.61
C ILE A 456 4.94 -15.41 -11.86
N GLU A 457 6.16 -15.06 -12.22
CA GLU A 457 7.26 -16.00 -12.42
C GLU A 457 7.94 -16.29 -11.06
N LEU A 458 7.92 -17.56 -10.61
CA LEU A 458 8.41 -18.02 -9.29
C LEU A 458 9.74 -18.78 -9.38
#